data_85012608e51649d4efca553e44a89421
#
_entry.id   85012608e51649d4efca553e44a89421
#
_cell.length_a   1.000
_cell.length_b   1.000
_cell.length_c   1.000
_cell.angle_alpha   90.00
_cell.angle_beta   90.00
_cell.angle_gamma   90.00
#
_symmetry.space_group_name_H-M   'P 1'
#
loop_
_entity.id
_entity.type
_entity.pdbx_description
1 polymer ?
#
loop_
_entity_poly.entity_id
_entity_poly.type
_entity_poly.pdbx_seq_one_letter_code
_entity_poly.pdbx_strand_id
1 'polypeptide(L)'
;MAEEGRYAEQVKIVKQECPDPDENEIAEEFRRYEEEFLIPPEDALRSVVRKFQAATGLELKQIAQPERVEKKVDRFADLDADDRNVTIEVAVISYTPRVQMVRGEERQVAFGWIEDNPWQSGDQRERWDFKDWGEKAENLAPGSIVRLEGASVNEWNDKRSLNINRTTRVTVLKEGGAAAVQISDEPSPIAEASQREGFVNLTARLISSKPDVIVKRDGSGELNVVRGKLGDSSGTISFLSWVPLEHEPGAVLKIDGASIRKFRDTPEVNIGDRTRIEVFHDSAFISMEDLAQANKVSISELRNGMRDIEVTVQVESWESRTFASEDGSERVVRSGDVIDPTGRCRLTAWCEIEPGRGDFLHLTGARVQYWQGSPDLVIDDISQVANLSDAPWEPIDPEVHWVEVDLTSMVNGGSRRGISTSGTVVTVRPDSGIIERCPECRRVLRDGACAEHGPQRGEEDLRLRFVIDDGISNASLLLSKDASEAFLGTDQESVKQEISKLGSDGFVASLREKLIAKRLIVKGRSLVDEQGAMLLADEVDYDTTSAHDAANEVIQRWGVIL
;
A
#
# COMPACT_ATOMS: atom_id res chain seq x y z
N MET A 1 -24.79 -3.22 -43.80
CA MET A 1 -25.67 -4.39 -43.54
C MET A 1 -25.36 -5.18 -42.26
N ALA A 2 -24.41 -4.77 -41.44
CA ALA A 2 -24.14 -5.39 -40.13
C ALA A 2 -24.53 -4.49 -38.94
N GLU A 3 -24.89 -3.23 -39.16
CA GLU A 3 -25.24 -2.27 -38.10
C GLU A 3 -26.74 -2.10 -37.85
N GLU A 4 -27.58 -2.46 -38.80
CA GLU A 4 -29.05 -2.29 -38.73
C GLU A 4 -29.76 -3.21 -37.72
N GLY A 5 -29.06 -4.20 -37.15
CA GLY A 5 -29.64 -5.13 -36.18
C GLY A 5 -29.18 -4.94 -34.73
N ARG A 6 -28.22 -4.05 -34.46
CA ARG A 6 -27.56 -3.97 -33.13
C ARG A 6 -28.53 -3.59 -32.01
N TYR A 7 -29.51 -2.74 -32.27
CA TYR A 7 -30.49 -2.28 -31.28
C TYR A 7 -31.90 -2.83 -31.52
N ALA A 8 -32.07 -3.82 -32.39
CA ALA A 8 -33.39 -4.30 -32.85
C ALA A 8 -34.33 -4.77 -31.72
N GLU A 9 -33.77 -5.38 -30.68
CA GLU A 9 -34.54 -5.85 -29.52
C GLU A 9 -35.02 -4.68 -28.66
N GLN A 10 -34.14 -3.71 -28.39
CA GLN A 10 -34.45 -2.52 -27.62
C GLN A 10 -35.42 -1.60 -28.37
N VAL A 11 -35.23 -1.42 -29.66
CA VAL A 11 -36.17 -0.68 -30.54
C VAL A 11 -37.56 -1.29 -30.49
N LYS A 12 -37.67 -2.60 -30.54
CA LYS A 12 -38.94 -3.31 -30.43
C LYS A 12 -39.64 -3.06 -29.11
N ILE A 13 -38.91 -3.03 -28.00
CA ILE A 13 -39.44 -2.74 -26.68
C ILE A 13 -39.95 -1.30 -26.62
N VAL A 14 -39.17 -0.33 -27.12
CA VAL A 14 -39.58 1.08 -27.16
C VAL A 14 -40.84 1.27 -28.03
N LYS A 15 -40.92 0.60 -29.16
CA LYS A 15 -42.12 0.63 -30.06
C LYS A 15 -43.36 0.05 -29.43
N GLN A 16 -43.26 -0.95 -28.53
CA GLN A 16 -44.40 -1.48 -27.80
C GLN A 16 -44.98 -0.46 -26.82
N GLU A 17 -44.15 0.37 -26.22
CA GLU A 17 -44.56 1.42 -25.26
C GLU A 17 -44.87 2.77 -25.94
N CYS A 18 -44.24 3.05 -27.08
CA CYS A 18 -44.35 4.30 -27.86
C CYS A 18 -44.42 3.94 -29.36
N PRO A 19 -45.62 3.74 -29.96
CA PRO A 19 -45.76 3.35 -31.36
C PRO A 19 -45.35 4.39 -32.40
N ASP A 20 -45.44 5.68 -32.04
CA ASP A 20 -45.31 6.79 -32.99
C ASP A 20 -43.88 7.08 -33.49
N PRO A 21 -42.79 7.06 -32.67
CA PRO A 21 -41.43 7.38 -33.11
C PRO A 21 -40.90 6.42 -34.17
N ASP A 22 -40.07 6.91 -35.13
CA ASP A 22 -39.42 6.07 -36.14
C ASP A 22 -38.39 5.13 -35.50
N GLU A 23 -38.25 3.92 -36.04
CA GLU A 23 -37.29 2.91 -35.56
C GLU A 23 -35.85 3.40 -35.66
N ASN A 24 -35.52 4.17 -36.70
CA ASN A 24 -34.19 4.76 -36.88
C ASN A 24 -33.90 5.85 -35.81
N GLU A 25 -34.90 6.64 -35.45
CA GLU A 25 -34.79 7.68 -34.44
C GLU A 25 -34.55 7.07 -33.06
N ILE A 26 -35.22 5.97 -32.77
CA ILE A 26 -35.00 5.20 -31.54
C ILE A 26 -33.59 4.57 -31.53
N ALA A 27 -33.14 3.99 -32.65
CA ALA A 27 -31.82 3.39 -32.76
C ALA A 27 -30.69 4.42 -32.65
N GLU A 28 -30.86 5.63 -33.23
CA GLU A 28 -29.91 6.73 -33.07
C GLU A 28 -29.78 7.19 -31.61
N GLU A 29 -30.89 7.21 -30.88
CA GLU A 29 -30.84 7.57 -29.47
C GLU A 29 -30.10 6.53 -28.62
N PHE A 30 -30.27 5.22 -28.91
CA PHE A 30 -29.46 4.19 -28.26
C PHE A 30 -27.98 4.32 -28.60
N ARG A 31 -27.67 4.60 -29.88
CA ARG A 31 -26.29 4.85 -30.30
C ARG A 31 -25.68 6.03 -29.53
N ARG A 32 -26.45 7.10 -29.36
CA ARG A 32 -26.03 8.26 -28.61
C ARG A 32 -25.72 7.93 -27.13
N TYR A 33 -26.56 7.12 -26.50
CA TYR A 33 -26.31 6.68 -25.12
C TYR A 33 -25.06 5.83 -25.02
N GLU A 34 -24.80 4.96 -25.98
CA GLU A 34 -23.64 4.08 -26.01
C GLU A 34 -22.34 4.85 -26.35
N GLU A 35 -22.35 5.73 -27.36
CA GLU A 35 -21.15 6.41 -27.85
C GLU A 35 -20.80 7.69 -27.08
N GLU A 36 -21.80 8.51 -26.71
CA GLU A 36 -21.54 9.77 -26.00
C GLU A 36 -21.52 9.61 -24.48
N PHE A 37 -22.37 8.76 -23.92
CA PHE A 37 -22.53 8.61 -22.47
C PHE A 37 -21.92 7.31 -21.94
N LEU A 38 -21.41 6.44 -22.79
CA LEU A 38 -20.84 5.13 -22.44
C LEU A 38 -21.81 4.26 -21.61
N ILE A 39 -23.11 4.40 -21.86
CA ILE A 39 -24.18 3.66 -21.18
C ILE A 39 -24.62 2.51 -22.10
N PRO A 40 -24.55 1.25 -21.66
CA PRO A 40 -25.01 0.11 -22.43
C PRO A 40 -26.50 0.25 -22.83
N PRO A 41 -26.90 -0.24 -24.00
CA PRO A 41 -28.28 -0.12 -24.49
C PRO A 41 -29.35 -0.66 -23.53
N GLU A 42 -29.03 -1.68 -22.76
CA GLU A 42 -29.92 -2.30 -21.75
C GLU A 42 -30.21 -1.33 -20.59
N ASP A 43 -29.21 -0.58 -20.16
CA ASP A 43 -29.33 0.43 -19.10
C ASP A 43 -29.95 1.74 -19.62
N ALA A 44 -29.73 2.06 -20.88
CA ALA A 44 -30.28 3.23 -21.56
C ALA A 44 -31.79 3.09 -21.85
N LEU A 45 -32.31 1.86 -21.97
CA LEU A 45 -33.68 1.57 -22.41
C LEU A 45 -34.74 2.42 -21.70
N ARG A 46 -34.63 2.55 -20.39
CA ARG A 46 -35.58 3.31 -19.57
C ARG A 46 -35.56 4.80 -19.86
N SER A 47 -34.38 5.35 -20.10
CA SER A 47 -34.19 6.76 -20.40
C SER A 47 -34.70 7.08 -21.80
N VAL A 48 -34.48 6.20 -22.76
CA VAL A 48 -34.96 6.30 -24.14
C VAL A 48 -36.48 6.23 -24.19
N VAL A 49 -37.10 5.26 -23.51
CA VAL A 49 -38.57 5.15 -23.41
C VAL A 49 -39.16 6.43 -22.78
N ARG A 50 -38.61 6.93 -21.69
CA ARG A 50 -39.06 8.18 -21.06
C ARG A 50 -38.98 9.40 -21.98
N LYS A 51 -37.92 9.50 -22.76
CA LYS A 51 -37.75 10.59 -23.72
C LYS A 51 -38.87 10.60 -24.74
N PHE A 52 -39.17 9.43 -25.34
CA PHE A 52 -40.22 9.35 -26.36
C PHE A 52 -41.63 9.44 -25.77
N GLN A 53 -41.88 8.92 -24.58
CA GLN A 53 -43.15 9.12 -23.86
C GLN A 53 -43.40 10.62 -23.54
N ALA A 54 -42.38 11.33 -23.11
CA ALA A 54 -42.50 12.78 -22.84
C ALA A 54 -42.76 13.60 -24.10
N ALA A 55 -42.20 13.18 -25.27
CA ALA A 55 -42.41 13.83 -26.55
C ALA A 55 -43.84 13.60 -27.11
N THR A 56 -44.47 12.45 -26.80
CA THR A 56 -45.83 12.12 -27.27
C THR A 56 -46.95 12.53 -26.32
N GLY A 57 -46.62 13.10 -25.17
CA GLY A 57 -47.64 13.58 -24.18
C GLY A 57 -48.45 12.47 -23.50
N LEU A 58 -47.97 11.22 -23.59
CA LEU A 58 -48.56 10.08 -22.90
C LEU A 58 -48.29 10.12 -21.42
N GLU A 59 -49.28 9.85 -20.58
CA GLU A 59 -49.06 9.72 -19.13
C GLU A 59 -48.01 8.63 -18.86
N LEU A 60 -47.03 8.99 -18.01
CA LEU A 60 -45.94 8.11 -17.62
C LEU A 60 -46.46 6.83 -16.94
N LYS A 61 -46.67 5.78 -17.73
CA LYS A 61 -46.89 4.44 -17.17
C LYS A 61 -45.59 3.99 -16.53
N GLN A 62 -45.63 3.62 -15.27
CA GLN A 62 -44.49 2.99 -14.60
C GLN A 62 -44.20 1.66 -15.31
N ILE A 63 -43.08 1.62 -16.02
CA ILE A 63 -42.54 0.37 -16.57
C ILE A 63 -42.23 -0.52 -15.36
N ALA A 64 -42.85 -1.68 -15.33
CA ALA A 64 -42.56 -2.70 -14.33
C ALA A 64 -41.07 -2.99 -14.36
N GLN A 65 -40.38 -2.80 -13.22
CA GLN A 65 -38.99 -3.20 -13.09
C GLN A 65 -38.93 -4.73 -13.31
N PRO A 66 -37.92 -5.26 -14.03
CA PRO A 66 -37.64 -6.68 -13.95
C PRO A 66 -37.52 -7.04 -12.47
N GLU A 67 -38.22 -8.07 -12.03
CA GLU A 67 -38.11 -8.54 -10.64
C GLU A 67 -36.66 -8.83 -10.36
N ARG A 68 -35.99 -7.90 -9.65
CA ARG A 68 -34.64 -8.11 -9.18
C ARG A 68 -34.70 -9.19 -8.12
N VAL A 69 -34.07 -10.32 -8.37
CA VAL A 69 -33.98 -11.41 -7.40
C VAL A 69 -33.38 -10.83 -6.11
N GLU A 70 -34.13 -10.93 -5.02
CA GLU A 70 -33.67 -10.50 -3.71
C GLU A 70 -32.54 -11.46 -3.25
N LYS A 71 -31.38 -10.91 -2.93
CA LYS A 71 -30.27 -11.67 -2.36
C LYS A 71 -30.22 -11.37 -0.84
N LYS A 72 -30.64 -12.36 -0.06
CA LYS A 72 -30.61 -12.28 1.40
C LYS A 72 -29.35 -12.97 1.91
N VAL A 73 -28.55 -12.23 2.69
CA VAL A 73 -27.29 -12.69 3.25
C VAL A 73 -27.15 -12.24 4.70
N ASP A 74 -26.32 -12.95 5.46
CA ASP A 74 -25.98 -12.60 6.83
C ASP A 74 -24.57 -11.99 6.93
N ARG A 75 -23.73 -12.16 5.90
CA ARG A 75 -22.34 -11.70 5.87
C ARG A 75 -22.01 -10.93 4.61
N PHE A 76 -21.12 -9.93 4.76
CA PHE A 76 -20.59 -9.18 3.60
C PHE A 76 -19.77 -10.05 2.65
N ALA A 77 -19.09 -11.06 3.17
CA ALA A 77 -18.31 -12.01 2.36
C ALA A 77 -19.16 -12.76 1.30
N ASP A 78 -20.49 -12.86 1.50
CA ASP A 78 -21.41 -13.52 0.58
C ASP A 78 -21.93 -12.58 -0.53
N LEU A 79 -21.49 -11.32 -0.55
CA LEU A 79 -21.91 -10.30 -1.50
C LEU A 79 -20.92 -10.15 -2.65
N ASP A 80 -21.46 -9.98 -3.86
CA ASP A 80 -20.71 -9.71 -5.09
C ASP A 80 -20.84 -8.24 -5.53
N ALA A 81 -19.88 -7.76 -6.31
CA ALA A 81 -19.82 -6.37 -6.78
C ALA A 81 -21.09 -5.91 -7.56
N ASP A 82 -21.78 -6.86 -8.19
CA ASP A 82 -22.95 -6.60 -9.02
C ASP A 82 -24.30 -6.76 -8.31
N ASP A 83 -24.29 -7.07 -7.02
CA ASP A 83 -25.52 -7.24 -6.23
C ASP A 83 -26.28 -5.91 -6.10
N ARG A 84 -27.54 -5.86 -6.56
CA ARG A 84 -28.36 -4.63 -6.64
C ARG A 84 -29.65 -4.66 -5.82
N ASN A 85 -29.98 -5.77 -5.19
CA ASN A 85 -31.19 -5.93 -4.36
C ASN A 85 -30.85 -6.81 -3.15
N VAL A 86 -30.04 -6.24 -2.27
CA VAL A 86 -29.47 -6.95 -1.10
C VAL A 86 -30.35 -6.72 0.11
N THR A 87 -30.63 -7.82 0.83
CA THR A 87 -31.22 -7.78 2.17
C THR A 87 -30.24 -8.33 3.18
N ILE A 88 -29.84 -7.49 4.13
CA ILE A 88 -28.85 -7.81 5.16
C ILE A 88 -29.15 -7.08 6.48
N GLU A 89 -28.81 -7.71 7.60
CA GLU A 89 -28.86 -7.10 8.93
C GLU A 89 -27.46 -6.62 9.33
N VAL A 90 -27.36 -5.34 9.72
CA VAL A 90 -26.08 -4.71 10.02
C VAL A 90 -26.16 -3.86 11.29
N ALA A 91 -25.04 -3.72 11.98
CA ALA A 91 -24.87 -2.73 13.03
C ALA A 91 -24.34 -1.42 12.42
N VAL A 92 -24.98 -0.31 12.71
CA VAL A 92 -24.52 1.02 12.28
C VAL A 92 -23.45 1.51 13.26
N ILE A 93 -22.24 1.70 12.77
CA ILE A 93 -21.10 2.10 13.56
C ILE A 93 -20.95 3.62 13.59
N SER A 94 -21.09 4.24 12.42
CA SER A 94 -21.02 5.70 12.31
C SER A 94 -21.95 6.19 11.20
N TYR A 95 -22.43 7.44 11.32
CA TYR A 95 -23.24 8.13 10.33
C TYR A 95 -22.82 9.58 10.26
N THR A 96 -22.34 10.05 9.12
CA THR A 96 -21.81 11.40 8.93
C THR A 96 -22.47 12.04 7.73
N PRO A 97 -23.43 12.96 7.93
CA PRO A 97 -24.05 13.71 6.84
C PRO A 97 -23.06 14.73 6.26
N ARG A 98 -23.07 14.88 4.94
CA ARG A 98 -22.29 15.89 4.20
C ARG A 98 -23.14 16.45 3.07
N VAL A 99 -22.96 17.75 2.78
CA VAL A 99 -23.47 18.34 1.55
C VAL A 99 -22.45 18.12 0.45
N GLN A 100 -22.87 17.54 -0.65
CA GLN A 100 -22.01 17.26 -1.79
C GLN A 100 -22.66 17.76 -3.08
N MET A 101 -21.85 18.37 -3.95
CA MET A 101 -22.28 18.75 -5.30
C MET A 101 -22.40 17.50 -6.16
N VAL A 102 -23.61 17.13 -6.54
CA VAL A 102 -23.89 15.99 -7.42
C VAL A 102 -24.60 16.52 -8.66
N ARG A 103 -23.94 16.44 -9.81
CA ARG A 103 -24.46 16.94 -11.10
C ARG A 103 -24.91 18.41 -11.09
N GLY A 104 -24.19 19.27 -10.34
CA GLY A 104 -24.49 20.69 -10.25
C GLY A 104 -25.58 21.09 -9.24
N GLU A 105 -26.11 20.13 -8.47
CA GLU A 105 -27.05 20.36 -7.39
C GLU A 105 -26.43 20.00 -6.04
N GLU A 106 -26.66 20.80 -5.02
CA GLU A 106 -26.30 20.44 -3.65
C GLU A 106 -27.23 19.33 -3.16
N ARG A 107 -26.65 18.20 -2.76
CA ARG A 107 -27.37 17.07 -2.17
C ARG A 107 -26.78 16.68 -0.83
N GLN A 108 -27.65 16.37 0.10
CA GLN A 108 -27.24 15.78 1.36
C GLN A 108 -27.00 14.28 1.13
N VAL A 109 -25.76 13.86 1.37
CA VAL A 109 -25.33 12.46 1.30
C VAL A 109 -24.68 12.13 2.63
N ALA A 110 -24.98 10.98 3.21
CA ALA A 110 -24.27 10.56 4.41
C ALA A 110 -23.34 9.40 4.11
N PHE A 111 -22.27 9.35 4.85
CA PHE A 111 -21.25 8.31 4.81
C PHE A 111 -21.12 7.71 6.20
N GLY A 112 -20.80 6.46 6.26
CA GLY A 112 -20.60 5.80 7.54
C GLY A 112 -20.05 4.40 7.39
N TRP A 113 -20.03 3.70 8.50
CA TRP A 113 -19.52 2.35 8.62
C TRP A 113 -20.60 1.46 9.20
N ILE A 114 -20.69 0.26 8.68
CA ILE A 114 -21.59 -0.79 9.11
C ILE A 114 -20.80 -2.08 9.31
N GLU A 115 -21.26 -2.91 10.25
CA GLU A 115 -20.73 -4.24 10.50
C GLU A 115 -21.80 -5.29 10.24
N ASP A 116 -21.42 -6.38 9.59
CA ASP A 116 -22.28 -7.53 9.39
C ASP A 116 -22.45 -8.36 10.69
N ASN A 117 -23.33 -9.34 10.63
CA ASN A 117 -23.53 -10.33 11.70
C ASN A 117 -23.72 -9.70 13.11
N PRO A 118 -24.63 -8.71 13.27
CA PRO A 118 -24.72 -7.86 14.48
C PRO A 118 -25.14 -8.62 15.75
N TRP A 119 -25.65 -9.85 15.61
CA TRP A 119 -26.16 -10.66 16.71
C TRP A 119 -25.15 -11.62 17.32
N GLN A 120 -23.97 -11.77 16.71
CA GLN A 120 -22.90 -12.66 17.22
C GLN A 120 -21.80 -11.82 17.88
N SER A 121 -21.28 -12.33 19.01
CA SER A 121 -20.13 -11.77 19.69
C SER A 121 -18.84 -12.42 19.18
N GLY A 122 -17.82 -11.65 18.80
CA GLY A 122 -16.49 -12.14 18.46
C GLY A 122 -15.87 -11.50 17.22
N ASP A 123 -14.61 -11.86 16.94
CA ASP A 123 -13.73 -11.30 15.91
C ASP A 123 -14.11 -11.61 14.44
N GLN A 124 -15.31 -12.13 14.18
CA GLN A 124 -15.75 -12.56 12.86
C GLN A 124 -16.67 -11.56 12.15
N ARG A 125 -16.71 -10.31 12.59
CA ARG A 125 -17.50 -9.26 11.95
C ARG A 125 -16.65 -8.57 10.90
N GLU A 126 -17.21 -8.41 9.71
CA GLU A 126 -16.60 -7.62 8.65
C GLU A 126 -17.21 -6.21 8.66
N ARG A 127 -16.38 -5.18 8.43
CA ARG A 127 -16.80 -3.78 8.39
C ARG A 127 -16.68 -3.23 7.00
N TRP A 128 -17.78 -2.66 6.50
CA TRP A 128 -17.84 -1.99 5.20
C TRP A 128 -18.23 -0.53 5.35
N ASP A 129 -17.75 0.28 4.38
CA ASP A 129 -18.27 1.63 4.17
C ASP A 129 -19.69 1.56 3.61
N PHE A 130 -20.53 2.54 3.96
CA PHE A 130 -21.78 2.75 3.25
C PHE A 130 -21.97 4.21 2.86
N LYS A 131 -22.81 4.42 1.82
CA LYS A 131 -23.26 5.74 1.39
C LYS A 131 -24.79 5.77 1.43
N ASP A 132 -25.34 6.73 2.16
CA ASP A 132 -26.77 6.98 2.19
C ASP A 132 -27.13 8.13 1.23
N TRP A 133 -27.76 7.77 0.12
CA TRP A 133 -28.35 8.67 -0.87
C TRP A 133 -29.84 8.89 -0.63
N GLY A 134 -30.40 8.18 0.36
CA GLY A 134 -31.83 8.13 0.65
C GLY A 134 -32.30 9.05 1.76
N GLU A 135 -31.38 9.77 2.43
CA GLU A 135 -31.66 10.65 3.56
C GLU A 135 -32.32 9.88 4.74
N LYS A 136 -31.75 8.70 5.09
CA LYS A 136 -32.28 7.77 6.11
C LYS A 136 -31.70 8.02 7.51
N ALA A 137 -31.24 9.23 7.82
CA ALA A 137 -30.57 9.58 9.09
C ALA A 137 -31.28 9.10 10.34
N GLU A 138 -32.62 9.21 10.36
CA GLU A 138 -33.45 8.81 11.51
C GLU A 138 -33.37 7.32 11.84
N ASN A 139 -33.14 6.48 10.81
CA ASN A 139 -33.13 5.03 10.95
C ASN A 139 -31.69 4.46 11.03
N LEU A 140 -30.69 5.27 10.70
CA LEU A 140 -29.27 4.86 10.66
C LEU A 140 -28.47 5.50 11.81
N ALA A 141 -29.08 5.62 12.97
CA ALA A 141 -28.40 6.16 14.15
C ALA A 141 -27.24 5.25 14.57
N PRO A 142 -26.05 5.80 14.89
CA PRO A 142 -24.93 5.00 15.40
C PRO A 142 -25.33 4.15 16.61
N GLY A 143 -24.89 2.89 16.64
CA GLY A 143 -25.23 1.90 17.66
C GLY A 143 -26.56 1.16 17.42
N SER A 144 -27.34 1.51 16.37
CA SER A 144 -28.54 0.78 15.99
C SER A 144 -28.19 -0.50 15.22
N ILE A 145 -29.04 -1.51 15.32
CA ILE A 145 -29.04 -2.67 14.42
C ILE A 145 -30.22 -2.49 13.47
N VAL A 146 -29.93 -2.52 12.19
CA VAL A 146 -30.93 -2.28 11.16
C VAL A 146 -30.93 -3.41 10.12
N ARG A 147 -32.09 -3.65 9.55
CA ARG A 147 -32.23 -4.46 8.34
C ARG A 147 -32.34 -3.53 7.15
N LEU A 148 -31.46 -3.73 6.19
CA LEU A 148 -31.47 -3.05 4.89
C LEU A 148 -32.13 -3.98 3.88
N GLU A 149 -33.15 -3.51 3.19
CA GLU A 149 -33.82 -4.26 2.11
C GLU A 149 -33.74 -3.42 0.83
N GLY A 150 -33.17 -4.00 -0.24
CA GLY A 150 -32.97 -3.30 -1.51
C GLY A 150 -31.73 -2.41 -1.56
N ALA A 151 -30.72 -2.69 -0.75
CA ALA A 151 -29.41 -2.05 -0.85
C ALA A 151 -28.64 -2.57 -2.08
N SER A 152 -27.60 -1.85 -2.50
CA SER A 152 -26.75 -2.27 -3.62
C SER A 152 -25.27 -2.21 -3.24
N VAL A 153 -24.50 -3.19 -3.74
CA VAL A 153 -23.06 -3.20 -3.60
C VAL A 153 -22.43 -2.27 -4.64
N ASN A 154 -21.42 -1.55 -4.25
CA ASN A 154 -20.56 -0.75 -5.11
C ASN A 154 -19.11 -1.14 -4.84
N GLU A 155 -18.34 -1.36 -5.90
CA GLU A 155 -16.91 -1.67 -5.82
C GLU A 155 -16.12 -0.54 -6.49
N TRP A 156 -15.09 -0.05 -5.80
CA TRP A 156 -14.18 0.96 -6.30
C TRP A 156 -12.77 0.70 -5.77
N ASN A 157 -11.79 0.52 -6.64
CA ASN A 157 -10.40 0.16 -6.29
C ASN A 157 -10.33 -1.04 -5.34
N ASP A 158 -10.99 -2.13 -5.71
CA ASP A 158 -11.07 -3.39 -4.94
C ASP A 158 -11.67 -3.26 -3.52
N LYS A 159 -12.26 -2.10 -3.20
CA LYS A 159 -13.01 -1.89 -1.95
C LYS A 159 -14.51 -1.90 -2.22
N ARG A 160 -15.21 -2.76 -1.48
CA ARG A 160 -16.66 -2.86 -1.54
C ARG A 160 -17.33 -1.99 -0.51
N SER A 161 -18.46 -1.41 -0.87
CA SER A 161 -19.30 -0.58 0.00
C SER A 161 -20.77 -0.81 -0.31
N LEU A 162 -21.66 -0.53 0.65
CA LEU A 162 -23.10 -0.56 0.44
C LEU A 162 -23.65 0.82 0.11
N ASN A 163 -24.48 0.90 -0.94
CA ASN A 163 -25.28 2.08 -1.23
C ASN A 163 -26.70 1.89 -0.71
N ILE A 164 -27.14 2.82 0.12
CA ILE A 164 -28.50 2.96 0.63
C ILE A 164 -29.17 4.05 -0.18
N ASN A 165 -30.13 3.66 -1.01
CA ASN A 165 -30.83 4.56 -1.91
C ASN A 165 -32.20 4.96 -1.35
N ARG A 166 -32.89 5.87 -2.02
CA ARG A 166 -34.27 6.27 -1.64
C ARG A 166 -35.24 5.10 -1.58
N THR A 167 -35.05 4.10 -2.43
CA THR A 167 -35.86 2.88 -2.51
C THR A 167 -35.46 1.81 -1.49
N THR A 168 -34.29 1.92 -0.89
CA THR A 168 -33.84 0.99 0.16
C THR A 168 -34.72 1.18 1.40
N ARG A 169 -35.31 0.09 1.87
CA ARG A 169 -36.07 0.08 3.10
C ARG A 169 -35.13 -0.17 4.27
N VAL A 170 -35.17 0.69 5.27
CA VAL A 170 -34.39 0.55 6.50
C VAL A 170 -35.34 0.29 7.65
N THR A 171 -35.23 -0.89 8.26
CA THR A 171 -36.03 -1.27 9.42
C THR A 171 -35.13 -1.35 10.65
N VAL A 172 -35.39 -0.54 11.65
CA VAL A 172 -34.64 -0.58 12.91
C VAL A 172 -35.08 -1.79 13.71
N LEU A 173 -34.16 -2.73 13.97
CA LEU A 173 -34.39 -3.95 14.73
C LEU A 173 -34.04 -3.75 16.21
N LYS A 174 -33.05 -2.90 16.47
CA LYS A 174 -32.64 -2.47 17.81
C LYS A 174 -32.27 -1.00 17.74
N GLU A 175 -32.91 -0.19 18.53
CA GLU A 175 -32.58 1.23 18.61
C GLU A 175 -31.18 1.42 19.18
N GLY A 176 -30.39 2.28 18.54
CA GLY A 176 -29.15 2.77 19.07
C GLY A 176 -29.47 3.70 20.24
N GLY A 177 -29.15 3.31 21.43
CA GLY A 177 -28.98 4.30 22.48
C GLY A 177 -27.78 5.18 22.15
N ALA A 178 -27.68 6.37 22.73
CA ALA A 178 -26.50 7.22 22.69
C ALA A 178 -25.25 6.58 23.36
N ALA A 179 -25.28 5.28 23.57
CA ALA A 179 -24.15 4.46 23.95
C ALA A 179 -23.41 4.13 22.67
N ALA A 180 -22.31 4.85 22.49
CA ALA A 180 -21.21 4.50 21.62
C ALA A 180 -21.14 3.01 21.29
N VAL A 181 -20.80 2.72 20.02
CA VAL A 181 -20.06 1.50 19.69
C VAL A 181 -19.26 1.10 20.93
N GLN A 182 -19.55 -0.07 21.48
CA GLN A 182 -18.57 -0.73 22.36
C GLN A 182 -17.40 -1.15 21.47
N ILE A 183 -16.57 -0.20 21.13
CA ILE A 183 -15.13 -0.41 21.09
C ILE A 183 -14.88 -0.93 22.50
N SER A 184 -14.27 -2.09 22.66
CA SER A 184 -13.91 -2.58 23.98
C SER A 184 -13.47 -1.39 24.81
N ASP A 185 -14.12 -1.10 25.95
CA ASP A 185 -13.81 0.08 26.78
C ASP A 185 -12.34 0.09 27.23
N GLU A 186 -11.63 -0.98 26.99
CA GLU A 186 -10.21 -1.13 27.28
C GLU A 186 -9.37 -0.57 26.12
N PRO A 187 -8.42 0.34 26.44
CA PRO A 187 -7.48 0.84 25.46
C PRO A 187 -6.65 -0.30 24.87
N SER A 188 -6.54 -0.34 23.55
CA SER A 188 -5.68 -1.30 22.86
C SER A 188 -4.21 -0.89 22.99
N PRO A 189 -3.28 -1.84 23.20
CA PRO A 189 -1.85 -1.56 23.08
C PRO A 189 -1.50 -1.04 21.67
N ILE A 190 -0.55 -0.12 21.55
CA ILE A 190 -0.13 0.48 20.28
C ILE A 190 0.35 -0.61 19.31
N ALA A 191 1.09 -1.62 19.77
CA ALA A 191 1.56 -2.71 18.90
C ALA A 191 0.41 -3.47 18.25
N GLU A 192 -0.68 -3.72 18.97
CA GLU A 192 -1.89 -4.37 18.44
C GLU A 192 -2.66 -3.43 17.52
N ALA A 193 -2.88 -2.18 17.95
CA ALA A 193 -3.58 -1.17 17.18
C ALA A 193 -2.90 -0.91 15.83
N SER A 194 -1.58 -0.94 15.76
CA SER A 194 -0.79 -0.73 14.55
C SER A 194 -0.99 -1.78 13.46
N GLN A 195 -1.50 -2.95 13.80
CA GLN A 195 -1.70 -4.05 12.86
C GLN A 195 -3.06 -4.01 12.16
N ARG A 196 -3.98 -3.18 12.65
CA ARG A 196 -5.35 -3.07 12.12
C ARG A 196 -5.67 -1.65 11.68
N GLU A 197 -6.66 -1.51 10.81
CA GLU A 197 -7.26 -0.22 10.47
C GLU A 197 -8.61 -0.08 11.16
N GLY A 198 -9.07 1.15 11.36
CA GLY A 198 -10.37 1.44 11.93
C GLY A 198 -10.30 2.18 13.26
N PHE A 199 -11.42 2.19 14.00
CA PHE A 199 -11.48 2.90 15.27
C PHE A 199 -10.70 2.21 16.38
N VAL A 200 -10.11 3.02 17.26
CA VAL A 200 -9.28 2.56 18.36
C VAL A 200 -9.41 3.48 19.55
N ASN A 201 -9.37 2.91 20.74
CA ASN A 201 -9.11 3.60 22.00
C ASN A 201 -7.69 3.30 22.43
N LEU A 202 -6.97 4.33 22.82
CA LEU A 202 -5.57 4.25 23.23
C LEU A 202 -5.37 4.95 24.56
N THR A 203 -4.46 4.42 25.39
CA THR A 203 -3.82 5.20 26.46
C THR A 203 -2.35 5.31 26.11
N ALA A 204 -1.87 6.50 25.86
CA ALA A 204 -0.51 6.71 25.38
C ALA A 204 0.10 8.00 25.91
N ARG A 205 1.42 8.00 26.07
CA ARG A 205 2.17 9.21 26.36
C ARG A 205 2.42 9.99 25.09
N LEU A 206 2.18 11.30 25.12
CA LEU A 206 2.51 12.23 24.06
C LEU A 206 4.04 12.43 24.05
N ILE A 207 4.72 11.92 23.04
CA ILE A 207 6.17 12.01 22.89
C ILE A 207 6.55 13.33 22.25
N SER A 208 5.88 13.66 21.13
CA SER A 208 6.10 14.90 20.40
C SER A 208 4.79 15.43 19.82
N SER A 209 4.72 16.76 19.66
CA SER A 209 3.58 17.45 19.06
C SER A 209 4.09 18.70 18.34
N LYS A 210 3.83 18.82 17.04
CA LYS A 210 4.24 19.96 16.22
C LYS A 210 3.09 20.42 15.31
N PRO A 211 2.81 21.72 15.23
CA PRO A 211 1.91 22.24 14.19
C PRO A 211 2.46 21.94 12.80
N ASP A 212 1.56 21.62 11.87
CA ASP A 212 1.89 21.38 10.46
C ASP A 212 0.75 21.92 9.57
N VAL A 213 1.02 22.10 8.28
CA VAL A 213 0.05 22.61 7.32
C VAL A 213 -0.05 21.64 6.13
N ILE A 214 -1.25 21.22 5.84
CA ILE A 214 -1.53 20.39 4.65
C ILE A 214 -2.18 21.25 3.58
N VAL A 215 -1.53 21.37 2.43
CA VAL A 215 -2.10 22.01 1.24
C VAL A 215 -3.08 21.04 0.59
N LYS A 216 -4.32 21.47 0.34
CA LYS A 216 -5.32 20.66 -0.34
C LYS A 216 -4.92 20.40 -1.78
N ARG A 217 -5.15 19.15 -2.26
CA ARG A 217 -4.79 18.73 -3.63
C ARG A 217 -5.45 19.57 -4.74
N ASP A 218 -6.60 20.14 -4.46
CA ASP A 218 -7.38 21.00 -5.39
C ASP A 218 -6.92 22.47 -5.37
N GLY A 219 -5.89 22.81 -4.58
CA GLY A 219 -5.39 24.18 -4.42
C GLY A 219 -6.36 25.13 -3.69
N SER A 220 -7.47 24.64 -3.12
CA SER A 220 -8.53 25.45 -2.51
C SER A 220 -8.18 26.01 -1.12
N GLY A 221 -6.99 25.73 -0.59
CA GLY A 221 -6.54 26.27 0.68
C GLY A 221 -5.64 25.32 1.48
N GLU A 222 -5.29 25.79 2.66
CA GLU A 222 -4.43 25.10 3.63
C GLU A 222 -5.27 24.60 4.82
N LEU A 223 -4.87 23.49 5.39
CA LEU A 223 -5.45 22.91 6.60
C LEU A 223 -4.38 22.86 7.69
N ASN A 224 -4.61 23.55 8.79
CA ASN A 224 -3.78 23.43 9.97
C ASN A 224 -4.04 22.09 10.64
N VAL A 225 -3.00 21.36 10.92
CA VAL A 225 -3.02 20.06 11.58
C VAL A 225 -1.95 20.01 12.66
N VAL A 226 -2.02 19.02 13.51
CA VAL A 226 -0.94 18.73 14.46
C VAL A 226 -0.44 17.33 14.18
N ARG A 227 0.87 17.19 14.03
CA ARG A 227 1.56 15.90 13.91
C ARG A 227 2.42 15.63 15.13
N GLY A 228 2.56 14.36 15.43
CA GLY A 228 3.44 13.97 16.51
C GLY A 228 3.46 12.46 16.70
N LYS A 229 3.89 12.06 17.88
CA LYS A 229 4.11 10.68 18.24
C LYS A 229 3.53 10.37 19.60
N LEU A 230 2.89 9.21 19.68
CA LEU A 230 2.34 8.62 20.88
C LEU A 230 3.13 7.35 21.22
N GLY A 231 3.24 7.01 22.51
CA GLY A 231 3.92 5.81 22.94
C GLY A 231 3.30 5.18 24.19
N ASP A 232 3.36 3.85 24.23
CA ASP A 232 3.07 3.04 25.39
C ASP A 232 4.16 1.98 25.59
N SER A 233 3.99 1.06 26.55
CA SER A 233 4.95 -0.01 26.81
C SER A 233 5.08 -1.02 25.67
N SER A 234 4.17 -1.03 24.71
CA SER A 234 4.16 -1.95 23.58
C SER A 234 4.83 -1.37 22.32
N GLY A 235 5.01 -0.03 22.24
CA GLY A 235 5.63 0.61 21.11
C GLY A 235 5.25 2.08 20.94
N THR A 236 5.56 2.60 19.77
CA THR A 236 5.24 3.99 19.40
C THR A 236 4.48 4.05 18.08
N ILE A 237 3.64 5.09 17.89
CA ILE A 237 2.86 5.31 16.68
C ILE A 237 2.78 6.80 16.38
N SER A 238 2.89 7.18 15.11
CA SER A 238 2.67 8.56 14.67
C SER A 238 1.19 8.91 14.71
N PHE A 239 0.87 10.18 14.92
CA PHE A 239 -0.50 10.67 14.81
C PHE A 239 -0.62 11.91 13.94
N LEU A 240 -1.79 12.07 13.36
CA LEU A 240 -2.26 13.27 12.67
C LEU A 240 -3.54 13.75 13.33
N SER A 241 -3.52 14.94 13.92
CA SER A 241 -4.72 15.57 14.48
C SER A 241 -5.25 16.67 13.56
N TRP A 242 -6.51 16.56 13.18
CA TRP A 242 -7.28 17.55 12.43
C TRP A 242 -7.91 18.63 13.31
N VAL A 243 -7.72 18.48 14.62
CA VAL A 243 -8.17 19.42 15.65
C VAL A 243 -6.96 19.88 16.47
N PRO A 244 -7.00 21.08 17.06
CA PRO A 244 -5.94 21.56 17.95
C PRO A 244 -5.69 20.55 19.09
N LEU A 245 -4.43 20.30 19.40
CA LEU A 245 -4.00 19.47 20.52
C LEU A 245 -3.18 20.35 21.48
N GLU A 246 -3.80 20.74 22.59
CA GLU A 246 -3.23 21.69 23.55
C GLU A 246 -2.45 21.01 24.69
N HIS A 247 -2.01 19.77 24.48
CA HIS A 247 -1.27 19.01 25.49
C HIS A 247 0.24 19.06 25.25
N GLU A 248 0.97 19.21 26.35
CA GLU A 248 2.44 19.25 26.30
C GLU A 248 3.06 17.84 26.18
N PRO A 249 4.19 17.68 25.47
CA PRO A 249 4.96 16.44 25.49
C PRO A 249 5.23 15.95 26.92
N GLY A 250 5.10 14.65 27.14
CA GLY A 250 5.17 14.02 28.45
C GLY A 250 3.81 13.71 29.07
N ALA A 251 2.73 14.35 28.66
CA ALA A 251 1.38 14.04 29.15
C ALA A 251 0.96 12.62 28.73
N VAL A 252 0.31 11.90 29.63
CA VAL A 252 -0.37 10.63 29.26
C VAL A 252 -1.81 10.97 28.90
N LEU A 253 -2.21 10.53 27.74
CA LEU A 253 -3.53 10.83 27.16
C LEU A 253 -4.34 9.55 27.03
N LYS A 254 -5.59 9.59 27.48
CA LYS A 254 -6.60 8.63 27.09
C LYS A 254 -7.32 9.18 25.87
N ILE A 255 -7.28 8.43 24.78
CA ILE A 255 -7.75 8.83 23.45
C ILE A 255 -8.85 7.85 23.05
N ASP A 256 -10.09 8.29 23.05
CA ASP A 256 -11.25 7.46 22.73
C ASP A 256 -11.82 7.86 21.34
N GLY A 257 -12.07 6.87 20.49
CA GLY A 257 -12.66 7.06 19.18
C GLY A 257 -11.73 7.68 18.13
N ALA A 258 -10.42 7.53 18.27
CA ALA A 258 -9.48 7.80 17.20
C ALA A 258 -9.57 6.70 16.12
N SER A 259 -8.96 6.91 14.95
CA SER A 259 -8.90 5.89 13.91
C SER A 259 -7.47 5.64 13.46
N ILE A 260 -7.13 4.36 13.25
CA ILE A 260 -5.88 3.97 12.60
C ILE A 260 -6.11 3.95 11.09
N ARG A 261 -5.21 4.61 10.36
CA ARG A 261 -5.12 4.55 8.90
C ARG A 261 -3.70 4.26 8.51
N LYS A 262 -3.51 3.54 7.40
CA LYS A 262 -2.19 3.33 6.82
C LYS A 262 -1.87 4.40 5.80
N PHE A 263 -0.74 5.06 5.98
CA PHE A 263 -0.17 5.95 4.99
C PHE A 263 1.13 5.32 4.48
N ARG A 264 1.15 4.89 3.22
CA ARG A 264 2.28 4.14 2.63
C ARG A 264 2.69 2.96 3.52
N ASP A 265 1.73 2.11 3.88
CA ASP A 265 1.87 0.95 4.77
C ASP A 265 2.29 1.23 6.23
N THR A 266 2.49 2.50 6.58
CA THR A 266 2.78 2.89 7.96
C THR A 266 1.49 3.28 8.69
N PRO A 267 1.15 2.63 9.81
CA PRO A 267 -0.01 2.98 10.60
C PRO A 267 0.14 4.36 11.25
N GLU A 268 -0.92 5.17 11.18
CA GLU A 268 -0.99 6.50 11.76
C GLU A 268 -2.33 6.67 12.49
N VAL A 269 -2.30 7.19 13.72
CA VAL A 269 -3.50 7.53 14.46
C VAL A 269 -4.08 8.83 13.94
N ASN A 270 -5.32 8.81 13.48
CA ASN A 270 -6.05 10.00 13.06
C ASN A 270 -6.99 10.47 14.17
N ILE A 271 -6.78 11.68 14.64
CA ILE A 271 -7.54 12.36 15.68
C ILE A 271 -8.43 13.42 15.00
N GLY A 272 -9.73 13.30 15.18
CA GLY A 272 -10.72 14.20 14.58
C GLY A 272 -11.60 14.87 15.62
N ASP A 273 -12.59 15.60 15.14
CA ASP A 273 -13.59 16.35 15.93
C ASP A 273 -14.43 15.49 16.89
N ARG A 274 -14.48 14.18 16.64
CA ARG A 274 -15.22 13.22 17.46
C ARG A 274 -14.34 12.41 18.40
N THR A 275 -13.03 12.58 18.33
CA THR A 275 -12.08 11.94 19.22
C THR A 275 -12.10 12.65 20.56
N ARG A 276 -12.34 11.90 21.61
CA ARG A 276 -12.30 12.42 22.99
C ARG A 276 -10.90 12.20 23.55
N ILE A 277 -10.30 13.25 24.08
CA ILE A 277 -8.96 13.21 24.68
C ILE A 277 -9.05 13.70 26.10
N GLU A 278 -8.56 12.90 27.03
CA GLU A 278 -8.49 13.23 28.45
C GLU A 278 -7.05 12.98 28.95
N VAL A 279 -6.59 13.84 29.86
CA VAL A 279 -5.30 13.60 30.53
C VAL A 279 -5.49 12.46 31.54
N PHE A 280 -4.68 11.43 31.39
CA PHE A 280 -4.65 10.28 32.29
C PHE A 280 -3.47 10.39 33.24
N HIS A 281 -3.74 10.34 34.53
CA HIS A 281 -2.72 10.44 35.55
C HIS A 281 -2.37 9.05 36.08
N ASP A 282 -1.25 8.52 35.62
CA ASP A 282 -0.67 7.28 36.11
C ASP A 282 0.84 7.41 36.24
N SER A 283 1.34 7.40 37.48
CA SER A 283 2.78 7.50 37.74
C SER A 283 3.56 6.24 37.34
N ALA A 284 2.86 5.11 37.13
CA ALA A 284 3.46 3.85 36.68
C ALA A 284 3.52 3.72 35.15
N PHE A 285 2.91 4.69 34.41
CA PHE A 285 2.96 4.67 32.95
C PHE A 285 4.40 4.90 32.45
N ILE A 286 4.78 4.18 31.39
CA ILE A 286 6.13 4.20 30.82
C ILE A 286 6.71 5.61 30.74
N SER A 287 7.96 5.80 31.15
CA SER A 287 8.60 7.12 31.20
C SER A 287 8.98 7.66 29.80
N MET A 288 9.24 8.95 29.68
CA MET A 288 9.76 9.54 28.45
C MET A 288 11.15 9.02 28.08
N GLU A 289 11.96 8.69 29.08
CA GLU A 289 13.31 8.16 28.89
C GLU A 289 13.27 6.75 28.30
N ASP A 290 12.38 5.88 28.81
CA ASP A 290 12.20 4.53 28.28
C ASP A 290 11.60 4.56 26.87
N LEU A 291 10.66 5.48 26.59
CA LEU A 291 10.09 5.68 25.26
C LEU A 291 11.11 6.26 24.28
N ALA A 292 12.04 7.11 24.73
CA ALA A 292 13.13 7.63 23.89
C ALA A 292 14.05 6.50 23.42
N GLN A 293 14.30 5.49 24.26
CA GLN A 293 15.04 4.30 23.84
C GLN A 293 14.27 3.50 22.77
N ALA A 294 12.95 3.38 22.91
CA ALA A 294 12.10 2.69 21.93
C ALA A 294 11.95 3.42 20.57
N ASN A 295 12.30 4.73 20.50
CA ASN A 295 12.29 5.51 19.26
C ASN A 295 13.56 5.36 18.43
N LYS A 296 14.63 4.83 19.02
CA LYS A 296 15.87 4.56 18.30
C LYS A 296 15.66 3.33 17.43
N VAL A 297 15.76 3.55 16.14
CA VAL A 297 15.64 2.48 15.16
C VAL A 297 16.99 2.24 14.48
N SER A 298 17.22 1.02 14.08
CA SER A 298 18.33 0.62 13.23
C SER A 298 17.94 0.67 11.76
N ILE A 299 18.92 0.66 10.86
CA ILE A 299 18.65 0.62 9.41
C ILE A 299 17.79 -0.59 9.01
N SER A 300 17.98 -1.73 9.66
CA SER A 300 17.17 -2.95 9.38
C SER A 300 15.69 -2.81 9.72
N GLU A 301 15.34 -1.88 10.60
CA GLU A 301 13.97 -1.64 11.04
C GLU A 301 13.24 -0.57 10.22
N LEU A 302 13.94 0.09 9.28
CA LEU A 302 13.35 1.13 8.45
C LEU A 302 12.23 0.58 7.55
N ARG A 303 11.09 1.27 7.54
CA ARG A 303 9.94 0.94 6.69
C ARG A 303 9.45 2.20 5.99
N ASN A 304 8.91 2.03 4.78
CA ASN A 304 8.39 3.15 3.99
C ASN A 304 7.29 3.90 4.75
N GLY A 305 7.41 5.22 4.80
CA GLY A 305 6.43 6.10 5.45
C GLY A 305 6.67 6.36 6.93
N MET A 306 7.67 5.72 7.56
CA MET A 306 8.07 6.07 8.94
C MET A 306 8.46 7.55 9.02
N ARG A 307 8.10 8.19 10.11
CA ARG A 307 8.38 9.61 10.37
C ARG A 307 8.83 9.81 11.80
N ASP A 308 9.49 10.91 12.02
CA ASP A 308 9.96 11.34 13.36
C ASP A 308 10.77 10.24 14.05
N ILE A 309 11.66 9.60 13.27
CA ILE A 309 12.52 8.52 13.78
C ILE A 309 13.88 9.08 14.24
N GLU A 310 14.47 8.35 15.16
CA GLU A 310 15.82 8.60 15.66
C GLU A 310 16.72 7.43 15.23
N VAL A 311 17.79 7.74 14.50
CA VAL A 311 18.72 6.74 13.99
C VAL A 311 20.14 7.28 14.01
N THR A 312 21.09 6.43 14.37
CA THR A 312 22.51 6.74 14.28
C THR A 312 23.12 5.98 13.11
N VAL A 313 23.93 6.66 12.31
CA VAL A 313 24.52 6.09 11.09
C VAL A 313 25.96 6.54 10.93
N GLN A 314 26.77 5.77 10.24
CA GLN A 314 28.10 6.14 9.77
C GLN A 314 28.03 6.46 8.27
N VAL A 315 28.65 7.54 7.85
CA VAL A 315 28.67 7.97 6.45
C VAL A 315 29.61 7.10 5.62
N GLU A 316 29.09 6.46 4.59
CA GLU A 316 29.88 5.67 3.62
C GLU A 316 30.32 6.53 2.44
N SER A 317 29.40 7.29 1.86
CA SER A 317 29.65 8.22 0.75
C SER A 317 28.77 9.44 0.85
N TRP A 318 29.21 10.57 0.27
CA TRP A 318 28.42 11.80 0.26
C TRP A 318 28.67 12.60 -1.01
N GLU A 319 27.61 13.10 -1.63
CA GLU A 319 27.69 13.93 -2.83
C GLU A 319 26.57 14.98 -2.86
N SER A 320 26.87 16.11 -3.48
CA SER A 320 25.93 17.19 -3.72
C SER A 320 25.62 17.27 -5.21
N ARG A 321 24.33 17.33 -5.58
CA ARG A 321 23.88 17.47 -6.97
C ARG A 321 22.91 18.64 -7.09
N THR A 322 23.11 19.46 -8.12
CA THR A 322 22.17 20.52 -8.47
C THR A 322 21.27 20.02 -9.61
N PHE A 323 19.98 20.24 -9.47
CA PHE A 323 19.01 19.96 -10.54
C PHE A 323 18.04 21.12 -10.71
N ALA A 324 17.56 21.30 -11.93
CA ALA A 324 16.51 22.28 -12.23
C ALA A 324 15.14 21.68 -11.85
N SER A 325 14.39 22.39 -11.01
CA SER A 325 13.03 22.07 -10.66
C SER A 325 12.07 22.41 -11.81
N GLU A 326 10.86 21.85 -11.82
CA GLU A 326 9.85 22.12 -12.84
C GLU A 326 9.47 23.61 -12.94
N ASP A 327 9.63 24.37 -11.87
CA ASP A 327 9.43 25.82 -11.80
C ASP A 327 10.63 26.65 -12.33
N GLY A 328 11.71 25.98 -12.79
CA GLY A 328 12.93 26.61 -13.29
C GLY A 328 13.91 27.06 -12.19
N SER A 329 13.62 26.81 -10.92
CA SER A 329 14.56 27.07 -9.82
C SER A 329 15.63 25.98 -9.74
N GLU A 330 16.86 26.36 -9.43
CA GLU A 330 17.92 25.39 -9.11
C GLU A 330 17.77 24.94 -7.66
N ARG A 331 17.72 23.64 -7.46
CA ARG A 331 17.72 23.02 -6.12
C ARG A 331 18.93 22.14 -5.96
N VAL A 332 19.54 22.21 -4.80
CA VAL A 332 20.65 21.34 -4.41
C VAL A 332 20.10 20.23 -3.53
N VAL A 333 20.27 19.00 -3.96
CA VAL A 333 20.06 17.82 -3.13
C VAL A 333 21.41 17.24 -2.75
N ARG A 334 21.55 16.95 -1.48
CA ARG A 334 22.72 16.28 -0.93
C ARG A 334 22.34 14.88 -0.55
N SER A 335 23.12 13.91 -0.94
CA SER A 335 22.78 12.52 -0.65
C SER A 335 24.01 11.64 -0.63
N GLY A 336 23.90 10.54 0.07
CA GLY A 336 24.94 9.54 0.14
C GLY A 336 24.44 8.23 0.68
N ASP A 337 25.32 7.26 0.77
CA ASP A 337 25.06 6.00 1.44
C ASP A 337 25.55 6.06 2.88
N VAL A 338 24.75 5.51 3.77
CA VAL A 338 25.05 5.42 5.20
C VAL A 338 24.89 3.98 5.69
N ILE A 339 25.61 3.63 6.74
CA ILE A 339 25.69 2.27 7.27
C ILE A 339 25.57 2.28 8.80
N ASP A 340 24.97 1.24 9.33
CA ASP A 340 25.05 0.85 10.72
C ASP A 340 25.37 -0.66 10.84
N PRO A 341 25.56 -1.23 12.03
CA PRO A 341 25.81 -2.68 12.17
C PRO A 341 24.73 -3.59 11.58
N THR A 342 23.54 -3.06 11.28
CA THR A 342 22.37 -3.84 10.83
C THR A 342 22.08 -3.74 9.35
N GLY A 343 22.74 -2.81 8.61
CA GLY A 343 22.54 -2.66 7.18
C GLY A 343 23.01 -1.34 6.61
N ARG A 344 22.62 -1.09 5.38
CA ARG A 344 22.91 0.12 4.60
C ARG A 344 21.64 0.72 4.05
N CYS A 345 21.58 2.03 3.97
CA CYS A 345 20.53 2.75 3.26
C CYS A 345 21.08 4.04 2.65
N ARG A 346 20.25 4.71 1.87
CA ARG A 346 20.53 6.05 1.38
C ARG A 346 20.12 7.06 2.45
N LEU A 347 20.84 8.17 2.51
CA LEU A 347 20.47 9.39 3.24
C LEU A 347 20.35 10.55 2.25
N THR A 348 19.22 11.22 2.23
CA THR A 348 18.96 12.41 1.41
C THR A 348 18.72 13.62 2.31
N ALA A 349 19.49 14.69 2.12
CA ALA A 349 19.37 15.94 2.86
C ALA A 349 18.92 17.09 1.97
N TRP A 350 17.85 17.76 2.39
CA TRP A 350 17.37 19.00 1.79
C TRP A 350 17.93 20.25 2.49
N CYS A 351 18.72 20.04 3.54
CA CYS A 351 19.45 21.05 4.27
C CYS A 351 20.95 21.02 3.94
N GLU A 352 21.67 22.04 4.41
CA GLU A 352 23.08 22.18 4.10
C GLU A 352 23.95 21.44 5.13
N ILE A 353 24.34 20.21 4.77
CA ILE A 353 25.30 19.39 5.53
C ILE A 353 26.36 18.83 4.58
N GLU A 354 27.57 18.70 5.05
CA GLU A 354 28.73 18.19 4.30
C GLU A 354 29.54 17.23 5.19
N PRO A 355 28.98 16.05 5.55
CA PRO A 355 29.70 15.08 6.37
C PRO A 355 30.81 14.39 5.56
N GLY A 356 31.89 14.05 6.24
CA GLY A 356 32.98 13.26 5.69
C GLY A 356 32.69 11.75 5.70
N ARG A 357 33.35 10.99 4.82
CA ARG A 357 33.34 9.53 4.89
C ARG A 357 33.88 9.07 6.25
N GLY A 358 33.13 8.22 6.94
CA GLY A 358 33.43 7.70 8.26
C GLY A 358 32.87 8.51 9.42
N ASP A 359 32.29 9.69 9.18
CA ASP A 359 31.62 10.47 10.21
C ASP A 359 30.38 9.74 10.75
N PHE A 360 30.15 9.88 12.05
CA PHE A 360 28.94 9.38 12.70
C PHE A 360 27.92 10.49 12.86
N LEU A 361 26.74 10.25 12.31
CA LEU A 361 25.60 11.17 12.39
C LEU A 361 24.52 10.59 13.29
N HIS A 362 24.02 11.40 14.19
CA HIS A 362 22.81 11.11 14.93
C HIS A 362 21.67 11.94 14.33
N LEU A 363 20.69 11.26 13.76
CA LEU A 363 19.56 11.87 13.07
C LEU A 363 18.32 11.81 13.97
N THR A 364 17.63 12.93 14.15
CA THR A 364 16.40 13.03 14.94
C THR A 364 15.28 13.61 14.10
N GLY A 365 14.08 13.03 14.20
CA GLY A 365 12.93 13.50 13.41
C GLY A 365 13.08 13.23 11.91
N ALA A 366 13.91 12.28 11.52
CA ALA A 366 14.04 11.86 10.13
C ALA A 366 12.78 11.13 9.64
N ARG A 367 12.57 11.15 8.34
CA ARG A 367 11.50 10.38 7.69
C ARG A 367 12.07 9.35 6.74
N VAL A 368 11.35 8.26 6.52
CA VAL A 368 11.72 7.21 5.57
C VAL A 368 10.82 7.27 4.35
N GLN A 369 11.42 7.28 3.20
CA GLN A 369 10.74 7.04 1.92
C GLN A 369 11.47 5.92 1.18
N TYR A 370 10.78 5.25 0.26
CA TYR A 370 11.46 4.29 -0.60
C TYR A 370 11.88 4.98 -1.90
N TRP A 371 13.12 4.80 -2.25
CA TRP A 371 13.68 5.20 -3.53
C TRP A 371 14.22 3.97 -4.26
N GLN A 372 13.77 3.73 -5.47
CA GLN A 372 14.09 2.50 -6.23
C GLN A 372 13.85 1.20 -5.41
N GLY A 373 12.78 1.17 -4.63
CA GLY A 373 12.39 0.01 -3.83
C GLY A 373 13.17 -0.21 -2.54
N SER A 374 14.11 0.68 -2.17
CA SER A 374 14.91 0.57 -0.94
C SER A 374 14.68 1.75 -0.01
N PRO A 375 14.85 1.60 1.31
CA PRO A 375 14.73 2.70 2.26
C PRO A 375 15.72 3.83 1.97
N ASP A 376 15.22 5.05 2.03
CA ASP A 376 15.96 6.31 1.96
C ASP A 376 15.57 7.15 3.17
N LEU A 377 16.55 7.46 4.02
CA LEU A 377 16.40 8.39 5.13
C LEU A 377 16.37 9.81 4.58
N VAL A 378 15.41 10.61 4.99
CA VAL A 378 15.29 11.99 4.52
C VAL A 378 15.24 12.93 5.69
N ILE A 379 16.09 13.96 5.61
CA ILE A 379 16.15 15.09 6.54
C ILE A 379 15.89 16.39 5.78
N ASP A 380 15.16 17.28 6.40
CA ASP A 380 14.72 18.54 5.79
C ASP A 380 15.38 19.77 6.44
N ASP A 381 15.87 19.63 7.69
CA ASP A 381 16.45 20.72 8.46
C ASP A 381 17.75 20.29 9.16
N ILE A 382 18.71 21.23 9.28
CA ILE A 382 20.02 20.99 9.91
C ILE A 382 19.91 20.64 11.39
N SER A 383 18.86 21.11 12.07
CA SER A 383 18.61 20.78 13.49
C SER A 383 18.30 19.29 13.72
N GLN A 384 18.00 18.55 12.65
CA GLN A 384 17.77 17.11 12.70
C GLN A 384 19.07 16.31 12.74
N VAL A 385 20.23 16.93 12.56
CA VAL A 385 21.52 16.24 12.43
C VAL A 385 22.49 16.70 13.51
N ALA A 386 23.05 15.76 14.22
CA ALA A 386 24.16 15.96 15.11
C ALA A 386 25.35 15.09 14.73
N ASN A 387 26.52 15.70 14.54
CA ASN A 387 27.77 14.95 14.38
C ASN A 387 28.20 14.42 15.74
N LEU A 388 28.49 13.14 15.83
CA LEU A 388 28.98 12.51 17.05
C LEU A 388 30.51 12.55 17.07
N SER A 389 31.07 13.07 18.17
CA SER A 389 32.52 13.05 18.42
C SER A 389 33.03 11.67 18.83
N ASP A 390 32.17 10.91 19.50
CA ASP A 390 32.46 9.57 19.98
C ASP A 390 31.72 8.55 19.13
N ALA A 391 32.47 7.61 18.57
CA ALA A 391 31.89 6.54 17.75
C ALA A 391 31.05 5.60 18.62
N PRO A 392 29.75 5.38 18.30
CA PRO A 392 28.88 4.50 19.07
C PRO A 392 29.20 3.00 18.86
N TRP A 393 29.96 2.68 17.82
CA TRP A 393 30.52 1.35 17.50
C TRP A 393 31.85 1.50 16.78
N GLU A 394 32.62 0.40 16.65
CA GLU A 394 33.84 0.41 15.83
C GLU A 394 33.51 0.81 14.39
N PRO A 395 34.28 1.71 13.78
CA PRO A 395 34.03 2.12 12.39
C PRO A 395 33.93 0.92 11.46
N ILE A 396 32.83 0.86 10.73
CA ILE A 396 32.52 -0.20 9.79
C ILE A 396 33.23 0.10 8.47
N ASP A 397 33.93 -0.88 7.93
CA ASP A 397 34.41 -0.85 6.54
C ASP A 397 33.32 -1.35 5.60
N PRO A 398 32.74 -0.47 4.77
CA PRO A 398 31.64 -0.85 3.89
C PRO A 398 32.02 -1.91 2.85
N GLU A 399 33.28 -2.03 2.48
CA GLU A 399 33.72 -2.98 1.43
C GLU A 399 33.67 -4.43 1.91
N VAL A 400 33.82 -4.66 3.20
CA VAL A 400 33.87 -6.01 3.78
C VAL A 400 32.67 -6.35 4.67
N HIS A 401 31.87 -5.36 5.04
CA HIS A 401 30.74 -5.56 5.95
C HIS A 401 29.46 -5.92 5.18
N TRP A 402 29.01 -7.15 5.39
CA TRP A 402 27.74 -7.67 4.88
C TRP A 402 26.92 -8.25 6.04
N VAL A 403 25.66 -7.88 6.11
CA VAL A 403 24.77 -8.39 7.16
C VAL A 403 24.18 -9.72 6.72
N GLU A 404 24.44 -10.78 7.47
CA GLU A 404 23.85 -12.08 7.19
C GLU A 404 22.35 -12.08 7.50
N VAL A 405 21.56 -12.50 6.53
CA VAL A 405 20.08 -12.56 6.62
C VAL A 405 19.61 -13.84 5.95
N ASP A 406 18.80 -14.62 6.64
CA ASP A 406 18.11 -15.76 5.98
C ASP A 406 16.98 -15.28 5.07
N LEU A 407 16.56 -16.14 4.12
CA LEU A 407 15.54 -15.77 3.13
C LEU A 407 14.20 -15.43 3.78
N THR A 408 13.82 -16.10 4.87
CA THR A 408 12.58 -15.81 5.60
C THR A 408 12.60 -14.42 6.22
N SER A 409 13.69 -14.10 6.92
CA SER A 409 13.90 -12.76 7.51
C SER A 409 14.00 -11.67 6.45
N MET A 410 14.54 -11.99 5.27
CA MET A 410 14.59 -11.08 4.13
C MET A 410 13.18 -10.82 3.56
N VAL A 411 12.40 -11.87 3.31
CA VAL A 411 11.02 -11.76 2.79
C VAL A 411 10.14 -10.95 3.74
N ASN A 412 10.21 -11.23 5.04
CA ASN A 412 9.39 -10.57 6.05
C ASN A 412 9.91 -9.17 6.46
N GLY A 413 11.20 -8.93 6.29
CA GLY A 413 11.87 -7.72 6.76
C GLY A 413 11.83 -6.53 5.80
N GLY A 414 11.28 -6.71 4.58
CA GLY A 414 11.25 -5.68 3.54
C GLY A 414 12.58 -5.52 2.81
N SER A 415 12.62 -4.53 1.90
CA SER A 415 13.79 -4.25 1.06
C SER A 415 14.99 -3.78 1.88
N ARG A 416 16.18 -4.33 1.60
CA ARG A 416 17.43 -4.04 2.33
C ARG A 416 18.62 -3.96 1.40
N ARG A 417 19.67 -3.25 1.80
CA ARG A 417 20.97 -3.16 1.11
C ARG A 417 22.08 -3.67 2.03
N GLY A 418 23.20 -4.11 1.43
CA GLY A 418 24.35 -4.59 2.18
C GLY A 418 24.11 -5.91 2.91
N ILE A 419 23.33 -6.81 2.31
CA ILE A 419 23.02 -8.12 2.90
C ILE A 419 23.79 -9.24 2.24
N SER A 420 24.06 -10.28 3.01
CA SER A 420 24.55 -11.57 2.58
C SER A 420 23.52 -12.64 2.93
N THR A 421 23.20 -13.49 1.97
CA THR A 421 22.29 -14.63 2.20
C THR A 421 22.77 -15.86 1.46
N SER A 422 22.31 -17.03 1.86
CA SER A 422 22.62 -18.26 1.16
C SER A 422 21.36 -19.04 0.79
N GLY A 423 21.44 -19.77 -0.32
CA GLY A 423 20.34 -20.62 -0.77
C GLY A 423 20.76 -21.57 -1.88
N THR A 424 20.00 -22.63 -2.04
CA THR A 424 20.23 -23.65 -3.08
C THR A 424 19.50 -23.24 -4.36
N VAL A 425 20.16 -23.29 -5.49
CA VAL A 425 19.53 -23.00 -6.79
C VAL A 425 18.51 -24.11 -7.11
N VAL A 426 17.24 -23.74 -7.15
CA VAL A 426 16.14 -24.65 -7.49
C VAL A 426 15.68 -24.50 -8.94
N THR A 427 15.91 -23.36 -9.56
CA THR A 427 15.65 -23.19 -10.99
C THR A 427 16.47 -22.08 -11.61
N VAL A 428 16.77 -22.22 -12.91
CA VAL A 428 17.30 -21.17 -13.79
C VAL A 428 16.18 -20.69 -14.69
N ARG A 429 15.93 -19.39 -14.69
CA ARG A 429 14.84 -18.80 -15.49
C ARG A 429 15.18 -18.82 -16.99
N PRO A 430 14.18 -19.04 -17.87
CA PRO A 430 14.39 -19.11 -19.32
C PRO A 430 14.97 -17.83 -19.95
N ASP A 431 14.75 -16.68 -19.29
CA ASP A 431 15.22 -15.36 -19.73
C ASP A 431 16.63 -15.03 -19.17
N SER A 432 17.42 -16.06 -18.82
CA SER A 432 18.84 -15.94 -18.50
C SER A 432 19.68 -15.99 -19.77
N GLY A 433 20.62 -15.07 -19.91
CA GLY A 433 21.51 -14.94 -21.07
C GLY A 433 21.53 -13.53 -21.62
N ILE A 434 21.70 -13.40 -22.94
CA ILE A 434 21.71 -12.10 -23.61
C ILE A 434 20.28 -11.58 -23.74
N ILE A 435 20.08 -10.35 -23.28
CA ILE A 435 18.82 -9.62 -23.36
C ILE A 435 19.05 -8.29 -24.07
N GLU A 436 18.00 -7.66 -24.54
CA GLU A 436 18.05 -6.30 -25.10
C GLU A 436 17.45 -5.28 -24.13
N ARG A 437 18.12 -4.16 -23.93
CA ARG A 437 17.66 -3.05 -23.10
C ARG A 437 17.36 -1.82 -23.93
N CYS A 438 16.33 -1.10 -23.50
CA CYS A 438 16.03 0.21 -24.04
C CYS A 438 17.20 1.19 -23.78
N PRO A 439 17.71 1.89 -24.80
CA PRO A 439 18.82 2.85 -24.62
C PRO A 439 18.44 4.05 -23.73
N GLU A 440 17.15 4.41 -23.66
CA GLU A 440 16.68 5.56 -22.93
C GLU A 440 16.44 5.27 -21.42
N CYS A 441 15.76 4.16 -21.08
CA CYS A 441 15.40 3.85 -19.70
C CYS A 441 16.01 2.56 -19.13
N ARG A 442 16.81 1.85 -19.90
CA ARG A 442 17.50 0.59 -19.52
C ARG A 442 16.57 -0.58 -19.18
N ARG A 443 15.26 -0.45 -19.39
CA ARG A 443 14.31 -1.55 -19.23
C ARG A 443 14.51 -2.60 -20.32
N VAL A 444 14.22 -3.85 -19.96
CA VAL A 444 14.29 -4.97 -20.91
C VAL A 444 13.24 -4.78 -21.99
N LEU A 445 13.65 -4.89 -23.25
CA LEU A 445 12.74 -4.91 -24.37
C LEU A 445 12.03 -6.27 -24.46
N ARG A 446 10.75 -6.22 -24.79
CA ARG A 446 9.95 -7.41 -25.12
C ARG A 446 9.53 -7.30 -26.58
N ASP A 447 9.87 -8.30 -27.37
CA ASP A 447 9.58 -8.31 -28.82
C ASP A 447 10.06 -7.03 -29.54
N GLY A 448 11.23 -6.52 -29.15
CA GLY A 448 11.82 -5.30 -29.74
C GLY A 448 11.16 -3.99 -29.33
N ALA A 449 10.29 -3.99 -28.27
CA ALA A 449 9.61 -2.79 -27.80
C ALA A 449 9.82 -2.55 -26.29
N CYS A 450 9.98 -1.27 -25.95
CA CYS A 450 9.96 -0.78 -24.57
C CYS A 450 8.52 -0.43 -24.18
N ALA A 451 8.13 -0.77 -22.96
CA ALA A 451 6.79 -0.45 -22.44
C ALA A 451 6.52 1.08 -22.35
N GLU A 452 7.57 1.90 -22.20
CA GLU A 452 7.46 3.37 -22.10
C GLU A 452 7.78 4.08 -23.42
N HIS A 453 8.82 3.60 -24.16
CA HIS A 453 9.34 4.29 -25.33
C HIS A 453 8.94 3.63 -26.66
N GLY A 454 8.11 2.59 -26.63
CA GLY A 454 7.67 1.86 -27.82
C GLY A 454 8.78 1.07 -28.51
N PRO A 455 8.68 0.83 -29.84
CA PRO A 455 9.70 0.11 -30.60
C PRO A 455 11.05 0.80 -30.54
N GLN A 456 12.10 0.08 -30.11
CA GLN A 456 13.45 0.61 -29.93
C GLN A 456 14.48 -0.42 -30.45
N ARG A 457 15.62 0.08 -30.95
CA ARG A 457 16.79 -0.78 -31.17
C ARG A 457 17.47 -0.98 -29.81
N GLY A 458 17.41 -2.21 -29.29
CA GLY A 458 17.97 -2.55 -28.00
C GLY A 458 19.50 -2.53 -27.96
N GLU A 459 20.02 -2.28 -26.76
CA GLU A 459 21.42 -2.54 -26.42
C GLU A 459 21.52 -3.92 -25.76
N GLU A 460 22.41 -4.76 -26.29
CA GLU A 460 22.64 -6.08 -25.72
C GLU A 460 23.23 -5.99 -24.31
N ASP A 461 22.71 -6.80 -23.40
CA ASP A 461 23.17 -6.89 -22.02
C ASP A 461 23.14 -8.36 -21.56
N LEU A 462 24.03 -8.74 -20.65
CA LEU A 462 24.05 -10.06 -20.04
C LEU A 462 23.29 -10.02 -18.71
N ARG A 463 22.39 -10.97 -18.52
CA ARG A 463 21.63 -11.11 -17.29
C ARG A 463 21.41 -12.57 -16.95
N LEU A 464 21.67 -12.97 -15.71
CA LEU A 464 21.28 -14.27 -15.20
C LEU A 464 20.16 -14.15 -14.18
N ARG A 465 19.23 -15.10 -14.20
CA ARG A 465 18.10 -15.15 -13.26
C ARG A 465 17.91 -16.56 -12.74
N PHE A 466 17.97 -16.68 -11.42
CA PHE A 466 17.79 -17.94 -10.71
C PHE A 466 16.63 -17.81 -9.70
N VAL A 467 16.24 -18.92 -9.12
CA VAL A 467 15.52 -18.96 -7.85
C VAL A 467 16.36 -19.76 -6.88
N ILE A 468 16.60 -19.18 -5.72
CA ILE A 468 17.30 -19.82 -4.61
C ILE A 468 16.33 -20.09 -3.47
N ASP A 469 16.60 -21.16 -2.72
CA ASP A 469 15.72 -21.66 -1.64
C ASP A 469 16.60 -22.12 -0.47
N ASP A 470 16.23 -21.75 0.76
CA ASP A 470 16.94 -22.14 1.99
C ASP A 470 16.25 -23.29 2.75
N GLY A 471 15.21 -23.86 2.14
CA GLY A 471 14.38 -24.92 2.74
C GLY A 471 13.13 -24.41 3.46
N ILE A 472 12.97 -23.11 3.64
CA ILE A 472 11.82 -22.47 4.27
C ILE A 472 11.20 -21.43 3.34
N SER A 473 12.03 -20.60 2.76
CA SER A 473 11.62 -19.51 1.87
C SER A 473 12.46 -19.52 0.60
N ASN A 474 11.97 -18.85 -0.43
CA ASN A 474 12.68 -18.70 -1.68
C ASN A 474 12.71 -17.24 -2.14
N ALA A 475 13.69 -16.93 -2.98
CA ALA A 475 13.82 -15.61 -3.61
C ALA A 475 14.27 -15.73 -5.06
N SER A 476 13.82 -14.78 -5.89
CA SER A 476 14.37 -14.60 -7.22
C SER A 476 15.72 -13.90 -7.12
N LEU A 477 16.76 -14.49 -7.69
CA LEU A 477 18.11 -13.94 -7.76
C LEU A 477 18.35 -13.39 -9.17
N LEU A 478 18.81 -12.15 -9.26
CA LEU A 478 19.15 -11.47 -10.49
C LEU A 478 20.59 -10.99 -10.43
N LEU A 479 21.39 -11.41 -11.42
CA LEU A 479 22.75 -10.96 -11.62
C LEU A 479 22.77 -9.97 -12.79
N SER A 480 23.36 -8.79 -12.56
CA SER A 480 23.71 -7.83 -13.61
C SER A 480 24.78 -8.41 -14.53
N LYS A 481 25.15 -7.67 -15.57
CA LYS A 481 26.24 -8.06 -16.46
C LYS A 481 27.53 -8.37 -15.68
N ASP A 482 27.98 -7.41 -14.89
CA ASP A 482 29.27 -7.53 -14.17
C ASP A 482 29.26 -8.71 -13.20
N ALA A 483 28.18 -8.86 -12.42
CA ALA A 483 28.02 -10.01 -11.51
C ALA A 483 27.90 -11.34 -12.27
N SER A 484 27.28 -11.34 -13.46
CA SER A 484 27.17 -12.55 -14.30
C SER A 484 28.50 -12.95 -14.88
N GLU A 485 29.29 -12.01 -15.40
CA GLU A 485 30.63 -12.24 -15.93
C GLU A 485 31.59 -12.76 -14.85
N ALA A 486 31.56 -12.14 -13.67
CA ALA A 486 32.35 -12.59 -12.52
C ALA A 486 31.96 -14.01 -12.07
N PHE A 487 30.66 -14.30 -11.94
CA PHE A 487 30.17 -15.60 -11.52
C PHE A 487 30.45 -16.72 -12.53
N LEU A 488 30.30 -16.43 -13.82
CA LEU A 488 30.57 -17.40 -14.89
C LEU A 488 32.08 -17.56 -15.16
N GLY A 489 32.89 -16.58 -14.76
CA GLY A 489 34.33 -16.52 -15.08
C GLY A 489 34.58 -16.27 -16.57
N THR A 490 33.65 -15.62 -17.28
CA THR A 490 33.72 -15.36 -18.72
C THR A 490 32.96 -14.09 -19.09
N ASP A 491 33.35 -13.43 -20.18
CA ASP A 491 32.74 -12.20 -20.65
C ASP A 491 31.47 -12.43 -21.48
N GLN A 492 30.69 -11.34 -21.65
CA GLN A 492 29.43 -11.35 -22.39
C GLN A 492 29.60 -11.85 -23.84
N GLU A 493 30.73 -11.55 -24.51
CA GLU A 493 30.94 -11.96 -25.89
C GLU A 493 31.13 -13.47 -26.00
N SER A 494 31.84 -14.08 -25.05
CA SER A 494 31.98 -15.53 -24.95
C SER A 494 30.64 -16.22 -24.67
N VAL A 495 29.82 -15.68 -23.80
CA VAL A 495 28.45 -16.16 -23.56
C VAL A 495 27.60 -16.07 -24.84
N LYS A 496 27.71 -14.99 -25.60
CA LYS A 496 27.00 -14.80 -26.87
C LYS A 496 27.43 -15.87 -27.91
N GLN A 497 28.72 -16.18 -27.97
CA GLN A 497 29.22 -17.26 -28.82
C GLN A 497 28.69 -18.64 -28.38
N GLU A 498 28.59 -18.89 -27.07
CA GLU A 498 28.03 -20.15 -26.56
C GLU A 498 26.54 -20.26 -26.93
N ILE A 499 25.77 -19.16 -26.75
CA ILE A 499 24.35 -19.09 -27.15
C ILE A 499 24.21 -19.28 -28.67
N SER A 500 25.09 -18.72 -29.47
CA SER A 500 25.07 -18.91 -30.93
C SER A 500 25.28 -20.37 -31.36
N LYS A 501 25.97 -21.15 -30.56
CA LYS A 501 26.23 -22.59 -30.82
C LYS A 501 25.11 -23.49 -30.30
N LEU A 502 24.57 -23.19 -29.12
CA LEU A 502 23.62 -24.06 -28.40
C LEU A 502 22.16 -23.63 -28.56
N GLY A 503 21.94 -22.40 -28.99
CA GLY A 503 20.66 -21.70 -28.86
C GLY A 503 20.41 -21.21 -27.43
N SER A 504 19.46 -20.30 -27.26
CA SER A 504 19.12 -19.75 -25.93
C SER A 504 18.66 -20.85 -24.96
N ASP A 505 17.79 -21.76 -25.42
CA ASP A 505 17.33 -22.88 -24.60
C ASP A 505 18.46 -23.86 -24.23
N GLY A 506 19.38 -24.11 -25.16
CA GLY A 506 20.56 -24.94 -24.91
C GLY A 506 21.51 -24.33 -23.89
N PHE A 507 21.71 -23.02 -23.94
CA PHE A 507 22.51 -22.31 -22.94
C PHE A 507 21.85 -22.38 -21.55
N VAL A 508 20.54 -22.13 -21.45
CA VAL A 508 19.81 -22.26 -20.19
C VAL A 508 19.85 -23.71 -19.67
N ALA A 509 19.76 -24.70 -20.53
CA ALA A 509 19.90 -26.12 -20.16
C ALA A 509 21.30 -26.43 -19.59
N SER A 510 22.37 -25.90 -20.22
CA SER A 510 23.73 -26.00 -19.71
C SER A 510 23.89 -25.35 -18.34
N LEU A 511 23.30 -24.16 -18.13
CA LEU A 511 23.28 -23.50 -16.82
C LEU A 511 22.54 -24.34 -15.76
N ARG A 512 21.41 -24.93 -16.12
CA ARG A 512 20.66 -25.83 -15.22
C ARG A 512 21.48 -27.01 -14.77
N GLU A 513 22.16 -27.67 -15.70
CA GLU A 513 23.00 -28.81 -15.37
C GLU A 513 24.14 -28.45 -14.42
N LYS A 514 24.71 -27.24 -14.57
CA LYS A 514 25.82 -26.76 -13.74
C LYS A 514 25.38 -26.28 -12.36
N LEU A 515 24.19 -25.66 -12.26
CA LEU A 515 23.81 -24.85 -11.09
C LEU A 515 22.71 -25.46 -10.23
N ILE A 516 21.79 -26.26 -10.77
CA ILE A 516 20.74 -26.88 -9.96
C ILE A 516 21.33 -27.68 -8.81
N ALA A 517 20.74 -27.53 -7.62
CA ALA A 517 21.19 -28.11 -6.36
C ALA A 517 22.57 -27.60 -5.88
N LYS A 518 23.13 -26.54 -6.47
CA LYS A 518 24.29 -25.86 -5.91
C LYS A 518 23.84 -24.81 -4.92
N ARG A 519 24.49 -24.75 -3.76
CA ARG A 519 24.28 -23.70 -2.77
C ARG A 519 25.16 -22.52 -3.08
N LEU A 520 24.59 -21.33 -3.06
CA LEU A 520 25.26 -20.07 -3.35
C LEU A 520 25.21 -19.16 -2.11
N ILE A 521 26.26 -18.38 -1.92
CA ILE A 521 26.30 -17.21 -1.07
C ILE A 521 26.11 -16.00 -1.97
N VAL A 522 25.16 -15.17 -1.66
CA VAL A 522 24.80 -14.00 -2.46
C VAL A 522 24.90 -12.76 -1.59
N LYS A 523 25.72 -11.81 -2.03
CA LYS A 523 25.83 -10.48 -1.43
C LYS A 523 25.20 -9.44 -2.34
N GLY A 524 24.45 -8.48 -1.77
CA GLY A 524 23.77 -7.47 -2.56
C GLY A 524 22.63 -6.78 -1.83
N ARG A 525 21.55 -6.55 -2.57
CA ARG A 525 20.35 -5.90 -2.04
C ARG A 525 19.09 -6.71 -2.35
N SER A 526 18.13 -6.70 -1.41
CA SER A 526 16.80 -7.25 -1.63
C SER A 526 15.80 -6.18 -2.02
N LEU A 527 14.88 -6.54 -2.89
CA LEU A 527 13.63 -5.83 -3.16
C LEU A 527 12.49 -6.77 -2.79
N VAL A 528 11.59 -6.30 -1.94
CA VAL A 528 10.47 -7.10 -1.46
C VAL A 528 9.18 -6.35 -1.76
N ASP A 529 8.27 -6.98 -2.49
CA ASP A 529 6.95 -6.48 -2.83
C ASP A 529 5.89 -7.59 -2.71
N GLU A 530 4.66 -7.30 -3.10
CA GLU A 530 3.54 -8.26 -3.08
C GLU A 530 3.77 -9.50 -3.97
N GLN A 531 4.68 -9.43 -4.94
CA GLN A 531 5.02 -10.55 -5.83
C GLN A 531 6.11 -11.46 -5.24
N GLY A 532 6.73 -11.05 -4.13
CA GLY A 532 7.75 -11.81 -3.41
C GLY A 532 9.07 -11.06 -3.27
N ALA A 533 10.14 -11.81 -3.00
CA ALA A 533 11.47 -11.27 -2.80
C ALA A 533 12.36 -11.46 -4.03
N MET A 534 13.08 -10.40 -4.38
CA MET A 534 14.11 -10.40 -5.41
C MET A 534 15.44 -9.94 -4.81
N LEU A 535 16.50 -10.71 -5.05
CA LEU A 535 17.88 -10.35 -4.76
C LEU A 535 18.53 -9.78 -6.02
N LEU A 536 19.07 -8.60 -5.92
CA LEU A 536 19.97 -8.02 -6.91
C LEU A 536 21.40 -8.23 -6.41
N ALA A 537 22.11 -9.15 -7.04
CA ALA A 537 23.44 -9.53 -6.61
C ALA A 537 24.51 -8.52 -7.04
N ASP A 538 25.36 -8.16 -6.11
CA ASP A 538 26.64 -7.50 -6.35
C ASP A 538 27.75 -8.56 -6.49
N GLU A 539 27.74 -9.58 -5.60
CA GLU A 539 28.68 -10.71 -5.62
C GLU A 539 27.92 -12.04 -5.44
N VAL A 540 28.39 -13.09 -6.09
CA VAL A 540 27.84 -14.45 -5.95
C VAL A 540 28.98 -15.44 -5.93
N ASP A 541 29.03 -16.29 -4.89
CA ASP A 541 30.00 -17.33 -4.73
C ASP A 541 29.33 -18.69 -4.48
N TYR A 542 30.06 -19.78 -4.77
CA TYR A 542 29.62 -21.09 -4.34
C TYR A 542 29.83 -21.25 -2.83
N ASP A 543 28.79 -21.67 -2.13
CA ASP A 543 28.92 -22.06 -0.73
C ASP A 543 29.66 -23.39 -0.63
N THR A 544 30.82 -23.34 0.01
CA THR A 544 31.67 -24.51 0.24
C THR A 544 31.47 -25.13 1.62
N THR A 545 30.52 -24.66 2.39
CA THR A 545 30.14 -25.21 3.72
C THR A 545 29.86 -26.70 3.58
N SER A 546 30.47 -27.52 4.43
CA SER A 546 30.20 -28.94 4.42
C SER A 546 28.78 -29.27 4.82
N ALA A 547 28.20 -30.36 4.32
CA ALA A 547 26.85 -30.80 4.71
C ALA A 547 26.74 -31.04 6.24
N HIS A 548 27.84 -31.42 6.89
CA HIS A 548 27.87 -31.59 8.34
C HIS A 548 27.76 -30.24 9.08
N ASP A 549 28.51 -29.24 8.64
CA ASP A 549 28.48 -27.91 9.25
C ASP A 549 27.11 -27.22 9.01
N ALA A 550 26.60 -27.34 7.79
CA ALA A 550 25.26 -26.84 7.46
C ALA A 550 24.15 -27.52 8.31
N ALA A 551 24.27 -28.84 8.55
CA ALA A 551 23.33 -29.54 9.44
C ALA A 551 23.46 -29.06 10.89
N ASN A 552 24.68 -28.82 11.37
CA ASN A 552 24.90 -28.28 12.73
C ASN A 552 24.33 -26.87 12.89
N GLU A 553 24.47 -25.99 11.89
CA GLU A 553 23.84 -24.66 11.88
C GLU A 553 22.31 -24.75 12.00
N VAL A 554 21.69 -25.64 11.22
CA VAL A 554 20.23 -25.87 11.28
C VAL A 554 19.81 -26.38 12.65
N ILE A 555 20.54 -27.34 13.22
CA ILE A 555 20.28 -27.88 14.57
C ILE A 555 20.37 -26.78 15.63
N GLN A 556 21.42 -25.96 15.58
CA GLN A 556 21.59 -24.85 16.52
C GLN A 556 20.48 -23.81 16.38
N ARG A 557 20.10 -23.47 15.17
CA ARG A 557 19.05 -22.48 14.87
C ARG A 557 17.67 -22.94 15.35
N TRP A 558 17.37 -24.23 15.24
CA TRP A 558 16.07 -24.77 15.60
C TRP A 558 16.00 -25.31 17.02
N GLY A 559 17.11 -25.27 17.75
CA GLY A 559 17.17 -25.74 19.13
C GLY A 559 16.87 -27.23 19.29
N VAL A 560 17.08 -28.04 18.27
CA VAL A 560 16.90 -29.47 18.32
C VAL A 560 18.08 -30.07 19.08
N ILE A 561 17.85 -30.47 20.32
CA ILE A 561 18.80 -31.29 21.09
C ILE A 561 18.58 -32.73 20.64
N LEU A 562 19.54 -33.30 19.91
CA LEU A 562 19.58 -34.72 19.56
C LEU A 562 20.05 -35.54 20.72
#